data_e6ec74a6a9647d54ae288758cef7b6e5
#
_entry.id   e6ec74a6a9647d54ae288758cef7b6e5
#
_cell.length_a   1.000
_cell.length_b   1.000
_cell.length_c   1.000
_cell.angle_alpha   90.00
_cell.angle_beta   90.00
_cell.angle_gamma   90.00
#
_symmetry.space_group_name_H-M   'P 1'
#
loop_
_entity.id
_entity.type
_entity.pdbx_description
1 polymer ?
#
loop_
_entity_poly.entity_id
_entity_poly.type
_entity_poly.pdbx_seq_one_letter_code
_entity_poly.pdbx_strand_id
1 'polypeptide(L)'
;QLPTERLYSYFVYLPLDIEKMQKAAQLFIGEHDFAGFCSAKSQVQTTVRTIYRCEVEKMGHQICIRVTGSGFLYNMVRIIAGTLIEVGLGRREISMVEEAITKADRALAGPTAPPEGLTLIKINYKN
;
A
#
# COMPACT_ATOMS: atom_id res chain seq x y z
N GLN A 1 -4.39 17.42 -20.90
CA GLN A 1 -3.98 17.44 -19.50
C GLN A 1 -3.56 16.06 -19.03
N LEU A 2 -2.45 16.01 -18.33
CA LEU A 2 -1.90 14.74 -17.93
C LEU A 2 -2.49 14.29 -16.61
N PRO A 3 -2.76 13.00 -16.49
CA PRO A 3 -3.17 12.44 -15.20
C PRO A 3 -2.06 12.58 -14.17
N THR A 4 -2.45 12.62 -12.92
CA THR A 4 -1.51 12.72 -11.81
C THR A 4 -1.32 11.39 -11.09
N GLU A 5 -1.75 10.30 -11.72
CA GLU A 5 -1.62 9.00 -11.12
C GLU A 5 -0.18 8.59 -10.96
N ARG A 6 0.11 7.92 -9.86
CA ARG A 6 1.43 7.39 -9.58
C ARG A 6 1.31 5.90 -9.30
N LEU A 7 2.27 5.14 -9.83
CA LEU A 7 2.32 3.70 -9.63
C LEU A 7 3.61 3.33 -8.92
N TYR A 8 3.47 2.68 -7.78
CA TYR A 8 4.58 2.09 -7.06
C TYR A 8 4.45 0.58 -7.07
N SER A 9 5.59 -0.09 -7.19
CA SER A 9 5.67 -1.54 -7.05
C SER A 9 6.58 -1.86 -5.88
N TYR A 10 6.18 -2.85 -5.08
CA TYR A 10 7.00 -3.35 -4.00
C TYR A 10 7.18 -4.86 -4.20
N PHE A 11 8.43 -5.31 -4.13
CA PHE A 11 8.77 -6.70 -4.38
C PHE A 11 9.22 -7.36 -3.09
N VAL A 12 8.72 -8.57 -2.86
CA VAL A 12 9.08 -9.36 -1.69
C VAL A 12 9.13 -10.82 -2.10
N TYR A 13 9.97 -11.60 -1.40
CA TYR A 13 10.13 -13.02 -1.71
C TYR A 13 9.10 -13.87 -1.00
N LEU A 14 8.78 -15.00 -1.62
CA LEU A 14 7.93 -16.03 -1.02
C LEU A 14 8.69 -16.70 0.14
N PRO A 15 7.98 -17.38 1.09
CA PRO A 15 6.57 -17.76 1.02
C PRO A 15 5.65 -16.79 1.76
N LEU A 16 4.51 -16.47 1.13
CA LEU A 16 3.47 -15.63 1.72
C LEU A 16 2.12 -16.13 1.21
N ASP A 17 1.08 -15.89 1.98
CA ASP A 17 -0.28 -16.26 1.58
C ASP A 17 -0.84 -15.17 0.66
N ILE A 18 -0.73 -15.41 -0.63
CA ILE A 18 -1.10 -14.42 -1.64
C ILE A 18 -2.59 -14.11 -1.60
N GLU A 19 -3.42 -15.12 -1.40
CA GLU A 19 -4.87 -14.92 -1.40
C GLU A 19 -5.31 -13.98 -0.29
N LYS A 20 -4.74 -14.14 0.90
CA LYS A 20 -5.04 -13.24 2.01
C LYS A 20 -4.55 -11.83 1.73
N MET A 21 -3.36 -11.72 1.12
CA MET A 21 -2.83 -10.42 0.76
C MET A 21 -3.72 -9.73 -0.27
N GLN A 22 -4.23 -10.48 -1.26
CA GLN A 22 -5.11 -9.91 -2.27
C GLN A 22 -6.41 -9.40 -1.66
N LYS A 23 -6.97 -10.15 -0.71
CA LYS A 23 -8.19 -9.70 -0.04
C LYS A 23 -7.95 -8.43 0.77
N ALA A 24 -6.85 -8.38 1.51
CA ALA A 24 -6.52 -7.19 2.29
C ALA A 24 -6.23 -6.00 1.39
N ALA A 25 -5.61 -6.22 0.24
CA ALA A 25 -5.26 -5.16 -0.69
C ALA A 25 -6.51 -4.42 -1.18
N GLN A 26 -7.62 -5.14 -1.36
CA GLN A 26 -8.85 -4.52 -1.83
C GLN A 26 -9.38 -3.45 -0.87
N LEU A 27 -9.05 -3.57 0.42
CA LEU A 27 -9.52 -2.61 1.41
C LEU A 27 -8.93 -1.23 1.23
N PHE A 28 -7.76 -1.13 0.59
CA PHE A 28 -7.10 0.15 0.40
C PHE A 28 -7.68 0.95 -0.76
N ILE A 29 -8.42 0.31 -1.64
CA ILE A 29 -8.96 0.98 -2.83
C ILE A 29 -10.04 1.97 -2.42
N GLY A 30 -10.02 3.15 -3.04
CA GLY A 30 -10.97 4.20 -2.77
C GLY A 30 -10.34 5.38 -2.07
N GLU A 31 -11.18 6.33 -1.70
CA GLU A 31 -10.75 7.51 -0.98
C GLU A 31 -10.82 7.24 0.52
N HIS A 32 -9.69 7.40 1.19
CA HIS A 32 -9.58 7.17 2.63
C HIS A 32 -8.64 8.17 3.27
N ASP A 33 -8.78 8.32 4.58
CA ASP A 33 -7.77 9.04 5.36
C ASP A 33 -6.65 8.07 5.69
N PHE A 34 -5.50 8.25 5.04
CA PHE A 34 -4.35 7.38 5.20
C PHE A 34 -3.39 7.83 6.29
N ALA A 35 -3.89 8.58 7.27
CA ALA A 35 -3.03 9.01 8.38
C ALA A 35 -2.39 7.84 9.11
N GLY A 36 -3.06 6.68 9.17
CA GLY A 36 -2.49 5.48 9.77
C GLY A 36 -1.37 4.85 8.95
N PHE A 37 -1.19 5.31 7.71
CA PHE A 37 -0.18 4.77 6.80
C PHE A 37 0.80 5.85 6.37
N CYS A 38 1.18 6.69 7.32
CA CYS A 38 2.04 7.83 7.07
C CYS A 38 3.03 7.99 8.22
N SER A 39 4.31 8.19 7.89
CA SER A 39 5.35 8.36 8.90
C SER A 39 5.43 9.78 9.42
N ALA A 40 5.18 10.76 8.55
CA ALA A 40 5.25 12.17 8.92
C ALA A 40 4.20 12.91 8.12
N LYS A 41 3.47 13.79 8.76
CA LYS A 41 2.38 14.51 8.11
C LYS A 41 2.43 16.01 8.29
N SER A 42 3.53 16.53 8.84
CA SER A 42 3.63 17.97 9.10
C SER A 42 3.74 18.79 7.83
N GLN A 43 4.08 18.15 6.70
CA GLN A 43 4.30 18.85 5.43
C GLN A 43 3.08 18.83 4.53
N VAL A 44 1.99 18.22 4.95
CA VAL A 44 0.82 18.08 4.10
C VAL A 44 -0.39 18.73 4.75
N GLN A 45 -1.31 19.20 3.91
CA GLN A 45 -2.53 19.83 4.38
C GLN A 45 -3.60 18.80 4.75
N THR A 46 -3.57 17.66 4.08
CA THR A 46 -4.54 16.60 4.34
C THR A 46 -3.87 15.27 4.14
N THR A 47 -4.33 14.27 4.90
CA THR A 47 -3.85 12.89 4.76
C THR A 47 -4.84 12.03 3.97
N VAL A 48 -5.86 12.65 3.40
CA VAL A 48 -6.81 11.93 2.54
C VAL A 48 -6.19 11.75 1.16
N ARG A 49 -6.23 10.52 0.68
CA ARG A 49 -5.72 10.17 -0.67
C ARG A 49 -6.66 9.16 -1.30
N THR A 50 -6.56 9.01 -2.62
CA THR A 50 -7.37 8.05 -3.35
C THR A 50 -6.46 7.00 -3.96
N ILE A 51 -6.71 5.74 -3.64
CA ILE A 51 -6.02 4.60 -4.24
C ILE A 51 -6.95 4.04 -5.32
N TYR A 52 -6.45 3.98 -6.55
CA TYR A 52 -7.22 3.47 -7.67
C TYR A 52 -7.08 1.97 -7.80
N ARG A 53 -5.89 1.44 -7.51
CA ARG A 53 -5.60 0.02 -7.60
C ARG A 53 -4.63 -0.37 -6.50
N CYS A 54 -4.85 -1.54 -5.94
CA CYS A 54 -3.91 -2.15 -5.01
C CYS A 54 -3.95 -3.64 -5.28
N GLU A 55 -2.90 -4.15 -5.92
CA GLU A 55 -2.86 -5.50 -6.46
C GLU A 55 -1.67 -6.25 -5.93
N VAL A 56 -1.86 -7.56 -5.74
CA VAL A 56 -0.81 -8.46 -5.29
C VAL A 56 -0.71 -9.58 -6.32
N GLU A 57 0.47 -9.76 -6.89
CA GLU A 57 0.68 -10.71 -7.97
C GLU A 57 1.93 -11.52 -7.74
N LYS A 58 1.83 -12.82 -8.00
CA LYS A 58 2.99 -13.69 -7.94
C LYS A 58 3.80 -13.57 -9.23
N MET A 59 5.10 -13.33 -9.08
CA MET A 59 6.01 -13.18 -10.21
C MET A 59 7.25 -14.03 -9.95
N GLY A 60 7.20 -15.30 -10.39
CA GLY A 60 8.30 -16.23 -10.14
C GLY A 60 8.46 -16.52 -8.66
N HIS A 61 9.62 -16.22 -8.12
CA HIS A 61 9.91 -16.41 -6.70
C HIS A 61 9.55 -15.20 -5.86
N GLN A 62 9.01 -14.18 -6.48
CA GLN A 62 8.67 -12.94 -5.79
C GLN A 62 7.19 -12.66 -5.87
N ILE A 63 6.74 -11.80 -4.97
CA ILE A 63 5.40 -11.23 -5.02
C ILE A 63 5.58 -9.75 -5.29
N CYS A 64 4.79 -9.23 -6.21
CA CYS A 64 4.77 -7.81 -6.53
C CYS A 64 3.50 -7.20 -5.97
N ILE A 65 3.64 -6.16 -5.17
CA ILE A 65 2.53 -5.36 -4.66
C ILE A 65 2.52 -4.07 -5.46
N ARG A 66 1.45 -3.81 -6.20
CA ARG A 66 1.31 -2.59 -7.00
C ARG A 66 0.25 -1.69 -6.41
N VAL A 67 0.60 -0.43 -6.26
CA VAL A 67 -0.32 0.56 -5.71
C VAL A 67 -0.37 1.75 -6.66
N THR A 68 -1.55 2.06 -7.15
CA THR A 68 -1.76 3.21 -8.02
C THR A 68 -2.70 4.18 -7.32
N GLY A 69 -2.34 5.45 -7.28
CA GLY A 69 -3.16 6.43 -6.60
C GLY A 69 -2.92 7.84 -7.10
N SER A 70 -3.70 8.77 -6.56
CA SER A 70 -3.60 10.18 -6.92
C SER A 70 -2.36 10.83 -6.32
N GLY A 71 -1.84 10.28 -5.22
CA GLY A 71 -0.66 10.75 -4.56
C GLY A 71 -0.43 9.92 -3.31
N PHE A 72 0.76 10.06 -2.73
CA PHE A 72 1.13 9.25 -1.59
C PHE A 72 1.77 10.10 -0.50
N LEU A 73 1.45 9.74 0.74
CA LEU A 73 2.07 10.34 1.90
C LEU A 73 3.46 9.71 2.12
N TYR A 74 4.24 10.32 2.99
CA TYR A 74 5.59 9.85 3.26
C TYR A 74 5.55 8.42 3.80
N ASN A 75 6.28 7.53 3.15
CA ASN A 75 6.38 6.10 3.46
C ASN A 75 5.06 5.33 3.32
N MET A 76 4.04 5.94 2.73
CA MET A 76 2.71 5.32 2.66
C MET A 76 2.73 3.97 1.95
N VAL A 77 3.37 3.89 0.79
CA VAL A 77 3.41 2.62 0.04
C VAL A 77 4.16 1.55 0.83
N ARG A 78 5.24 1.94 1.50
CA ARG A 78 6.03 0.99 2.27
C ARG A 78 5.26 0.49 3.50
N ILE A 79 4.42 1.33 4.09
CA ILE A 79 3.60 0.91 5.23
C ILE A 79 2.46 0.01 4.75
N ILE A 80 1.87 0.32 3.59
CA ILE A 80 0.88 -0.57 2.98
C ILE A 80 1.52 -1.93 2.69
N ALA A 81 2.71 -1.92 2.08
CA ALA A 81 3.41 -3.17 1.77
C ALA A 81 3.73 -3.97 3.03
N GLY A 82 4.25 -3.30 4.06
CA GLY A 82 4.55 -3.97 5.32
C GLY A 82 3.32 -4.58 5.96
N THR A 83 2.20 -3.87 5.89
CA THR A 83 0.93 -4.38 6.42
C THR A 83 0.47 -5.61 5.65
N LEU A 84 0.55 -5.58 4.31
CA LEU A 84 0.17 -6.71 3.48
C LEU A 84 1.08 -7.91 3.69
N ILE A 85 2.38 -7.67 3.88
CA ILE A 85 3.33 -8.75 4.17
C ILE A 85 2.97 -9.42 5.48
N GLU A 86 2.61 -8.64 6.50
CA GLU A 86 2.18 -9.21 7.78
C GLU A 86 0.94 -10.07 7.64
N VAL A 87 0.01 -9.65 6.79
CA VAL A 87 -1.17 -10.47 6.48
C VAL A 87 -0.73 -11.77 5.82
N GLY A 88 0.17 -11.69 4.85
CA GLY A 88 0.67 -12.87 4.13
C GLY A 88 1.44 -13.82 5.02
N LEU A 89 2.08 -13.31 6.07
CA LEU A 89 2.79 -14.12 7.06
C LEU A 89 1.86 -14.74 8.10
N GLY A 90 0.58 -14.33 8.10
CA GLY A 90 -0.36 -14.80 9.12
C GLY A 90 -0.23 -14.11 10.45
N ARG A 91 0.48 -12.99 10.50
CA ARG A 91 0.69 -12.24 11.74
C ARG A 91 -0.35 -11.18 12.00
N ARG A 92 -1.18 -10.89 11.01
CA ARG A 92 -2.18 -9.81 11.09
C ARG A 92 -3.45 -10.24 10.38
N GLU A 93 -4.58 -10.01 11.04
CA GLU A 93 -5.88 -10.34 10.47
C GLU A 93 -6.30 -9.26 9.47
N ILE A 94 -7.07 -9.66 8.47
CA ILE A 94 -7.62 -8.72 7.49
C ILE A 94 -8.49 -7.68 8.18
N SER A 95 -9.24 -8.08 9.22
CA SER A 95 -10.08 -7.15 9.95
C SER A 95 -9.27 -6.05 10.63
N MET A 96 -8.03 -6.32 11.02
CA MET A 96 -7.16 -5.30 11.61
C MET A 96 -6.73 -4.28 10.58
N VAL A 97 -6.56 -4.71 9.33
CA VAL A 97 -6.25 -3.79 8.25
C VAL A 97 -7.41 -2.84 8.03
N GLU A 98 -8.62 -3.37 8.03
CA GLU A 98 -9.81 -2.54 7.88
C GLU A 98 -9.91 -1.51 9.01
N GLU A 99 -9.62 -1.93 10.24
CA GLU A 99 -9.64 -1.01 11.38
C GLU A 99 -8.59 0.09 11.24
N ALA A 100 -7.39 -0.27 10.78
CA ALA A 100 -6.32 0.70 10.61
C ALA A 100 -6.72 1.80 9.63
N ILE A 101 -7.42 1.42 8.57
CA ILE A 101 -7.89 2.38 7.58
C ILE A 101 -9.04 3.22 8.16
N THR A 102 -10.03 2.57 8.73
CA THR A 102 -11.24 3.24 9.23
C THR A 102 -10.91 4.21 10.35
N LYS A 103 -10.04 3.80 11.28
CA LYS A 103 -9.68 4.62 12.43
C LYS A 103 -8.50 5.53 12.16
N ALA A 104 -7.87 5.40 10.99
CA ALA A 104 -6.69 6.17 10.62
C ALA A 104 -5.63 6.14 11.71
N ASP A 105 -5.38 4.96 12.27
CA ASP A 105 -4.53 4.77 13.44
C ASP A 105 -3.25 4.04 13.04
N ARG A 106 -2.12 4.74 13.17
CA ARG A 106 -0.81 4.17 12.79
C ARG A 106 -0.48 2.93 13.61
N ALA A 107 -0.93 2.87 14.86
CA ALA A 107 -0.64 1.74 15.73
C ALA A 107 -1.30 0.44 15.26
N LEU A 108 -2.38 0.56 14.49
CA LEU A 108 -3.09 -0.60 13.96
C LEU A 108 -2.56 -1.05 12.61
N ALA A 109 -1.76 -0.23 11.94
CA ALA A 109 -1.13 -0.59 10.68
C ALA A 109 0.11 -1.43 10.96
N GLY A 110 0.62 -2.08 9.90
CA GLY A 110 1.82 -2.88 10.01
C GLY A 110 3.09 -2.04 9.99
N PRO A 111 4.24 -2.70 9.99
CA PRO A 111 5.52 -1.99 9.97
C PRO A 111 5.80 -1.39 8.60
N THR A 112 6.76 -0.46 8.57
CA THR A 112 7.24 0.08 7.31
C THR A 112 8.16 -0.95 6.66
N ALA A 113 7.82 -1.39 5.46
CA ALA A 113 8.67 -2.35 4.75
C ALA A 113 10.00 -1.70 4.36
N PRO A 114 11.07 -2.49 4.26
CA PRO A 114 12.38 -1.93 3.88
C PRO A 114 12.34 -1.27 2.51
N PRO A 115 13.14 -0.23 2.29
CA PRO A 115 13.07 0.52 1.03
C PRO A 115 13.58 -0.25 -0.18
N GLU A 116 14.35 -1.31 0.04
CA GLU A 116 14.98 -2.04 -1.06
C GLU A 116 13.99 -2.64 -2.05
N GLY A 117 12.78 -2.98 -1.59
CA GLY A 117 11.79 -3.57 -2.46
C GLY A 117 10.97 -2.56 -3.26
N LEU A 118 11.15 -1.27 -3.00
CA LEU A 118 10.27 -0.24 -3.55
C LEU A 118 10.78 0.27 -4.89
N THR A 119 9.88 0.36 -5.87
CA THR A 119 10.18 0.92 -7.17
C THR A 119 9.04 1.83 -7.60
N LEU A 120 9.39 3.06 -7.97
CA LEU A 120 8.44 3.99 -8.58
C LEU A 120 8.46 3.78 -10.08
N ILE A 121 7.29 3.54 -10.64
CA ILE A 121 7.14 3.40 -12.09
C ILE A 121 6.39 4.60 -12.59
N LYS A 122 7.02 5.36 -13.50
CA LYS A 122 6.36 6.50 -14.10
C LYS A 122 5.35 6.00 -15.13
N ILE A 123 4.16 6.57 -15.06
CA ILE A 123 3.13 6.26 -16.04
C ILE A 123 3.18 7.35 -17.11
N ASN A 124 3.45 6.96 -18.33
CA ASN A 124 3.43 7.88 -19.46
C ASN A 124 2.14 7.71 -20.22
N TYR A 125 1.37 8.79 -20.27
CA TYR A 125 0.13 8.79 -21.05
C TYR A 125 0.38 9.55 -22.34
N LYS A 126 0.06 8.90 -23.43
CA LYS A 126 0.14 9.54 -24.74
C LYS A 126 -1.26 9.81 -25.24
N ASN A 127 -1.40 10.97 -25.78
CA ASN A 127 -2.67 11.40 -26.34
C ASN A 127 -2.82 11.00 -27.78
#